data_4cbbe2e9bfcb0e96ea221c160b59446a
#
_entry.id   4cbbe2e9bfcb0e96ea221c160b59446a
#
_cell.length_a   1.000
_cell.length_b   1.000
_cell.length_c   1.000
_cell.angle_alpha   90.00
_cell.angle_beta   90.00
_cell.angle_gamma   90.00
#
_symmetry.space_group_name_H-M   'P 1'
#
loop_
_entity.id
_entity.type
_entity.pdbx_description
1 polymer ?
#
loop_
_entity_poly.entity_id
_entity_poly.type
_entity_poly.pdbx_seq_one_letter_code
_entity_poly.pdbx_strand_id
1 'polypeptide(L)'
;MGGSAGLSLESLTPSPSPSPLTTKDPKTLSLSGRRIAFTTPPNYATRLTPLLHLRAATPLPVPTISVNPSSSTLSSLRSLINKGALDSFSALAFTSRTGISSFSLALSQSPLPSPPLSSSGEPFIVAALGTDADALHQGDPSLLSLLCPANPSRVRVRVPEVAIPAGIVKSLGYGFGRKVLCPVPDVIGLNEPDVVPRFLGDLELAGWVAVRVPAYETKWVGPHCADVLVELDGELDAIVFTSTAEVEGLLKGLDAVGWNWEKVKKRWPCMVVAAHGPVTAKGVERLGLTVDVVGERFSSFDGVLDALSSRFQD
;
A
#
# COMPACT_ATOMS: atom_id res chain seq x y z
N MET A 1 -71.28 49.98 6.04
CA MET A 1 -69.94 50.42 6.43
C MET A 1 -68.94 49.34 6.01
N GLY A 2 -68.37 49.49 5.04
CA GLY A 2 -67.47 49.11 4.07
C GLY A 2 -66.02 49.30 4.48
N GLY A 3 -65.22 48.36 4.27
CA GLY A 3 -63.78 48.46 4.42
C GLY A 3 -63.09 47.53 3.43
N SER A 4 -62.76 48.08 2.28
CA SER A 4 -61.94 47.44 1.26
C SER A 4 -60.48 47.50 1.68
N ALA A 5 -59.81 46.37 1.78
CA ALA A 5 -58.37 46.28 1.95
C ALA A 5 -57.75 45.77 0.64
N GLY A 6 -57.05 46.67 -0.03
CA GLY A 6 -56.30 46.35 -1.24
C GLY A 6 -55.04 45.50 -0.96
N LEU A 7 -54.85 44.42 -1.72
CA LEU A 7 -53.66 43.60 -1.74
C LEU A 7 -52.70 44.16 -2.78
N SER A 8 -51.53 44.64 -2.33
CA SER A 8 -50.40 44.99 -3.16
C SER A 8 -49.71 43.75 -3.69
N LEU A 9 -49.58 43.66 -5.00
CA LEU A 9 -48.71 42.69 -5.70
C LEU A 9 -47.25 43.12 -5.55
N GLU A 10 -46.50 42.44 -4.71
CA GLU A 10 -45.05 42.51 -4.71
C GLU A 10 -44.47 41.66 -5.86
N SER A 11 -43.69 42.31 -6.67
CA SER A 11 -43.00 41.73 -7.82
C SER A 11 -41.90 40.77 -7.34
N LEU A 12 -42.04 39.48 -7.65
CA LEU A 12 -41.00 38.45 -7.51
C LEU A 12 -39.92 38.66 -8.53
N THR A 13 -38.74 39.10 -8.10
CA THR A 13 -37.51 39.09 -8.90
C THR A 13 -36.99 37.64 -8.99
N PRO A 14 -36.57 37.16 -10.15
CA PRO A 14 -35.99 35.81 -10.30
C PRO A 14 -34.63 35.75 -9.63
N SER A 15 -34.43 34.72 -8.80
CA SER A 15 -33.15 34.36 -8.22
C SER A 15 -32.10 34.03 -9.28
N PRO A 16 -30.84 34.45 -9.14
CA PRO A 16 -29.79 34.13 -10.07
C PRO A 16 -29.48 32.62 -10.05
N SER A 17 -29.40 32.03 -11.24
CA SER A 17 -28.98 30.66 -11.44
C SER A 17 -27.59 30.43 -10.85
N PRO A 18 -27.32 29.26 -10.22
CA PRO A 18 -25.98 28.94 -9.74
C PRO A 18 -25.05 28.74 -10.94
N SER A 19 -24.00 29.55 -10.99
CA SER A 19 -22.90 29.39 -11.94
C SER A 19 -22.22 28.05 -11.72
N PRO A 20 -21.75 27.34 -12.75
CA PRO A 20 -21.01 26.10 -12.58
C PRO A 20 -19.62 26.42 -12.02
N LEU A 21 -19.45 26.16 -10.73
CA LEU A 21 -18.16 26.14 -10.05
C LEU A 21 -17.40 24.87 -10.47
N THR A 22 -16.61 24.96 -11.53
CA THR A 22 -15.52 24.02 -11.76
C THR A 22 -14.19 24.77 -11.74
N THR A 23 -13.80 25.24 -10.58
CA THR A 23 -12.39 25.51 -10.33
C THR A 23 -11.74 24.18 -10.02
N LYS A 24 -11.22 23.49 -11.04
CA LYS A 24 -10.27 22.39 -10.85
C LYS A 24 -9.09 22.96 -10.09
N ASP A 25 -8.79 22.36 -8.94
CA ASP A 25 -7.63 22.71 -8.12
C ASP A 25 -6.36 22.70 -9.01
N PRO A 26 -5.59 23.80 -9.14
CA PRO A 26 -4.43 23.87 -10.04
C PRO A 26 -3.38 22.78 -9.77
N LYS A 27 -3.32 22.22 -8.56
CA LYS A 27 -2.48 21.05 -8.23
C LYS A 27 -2.88 19.77 -8.96
N THR A 28 -4.13 19.64 -9.39
CA THR A 28 -4.63 18.43 -10.05
C THR A 28 -4.16 18.30 -11.50
N LEU A 29 -3.67 19.39 -12.12
CA LEU A 29 -3.26 19.43 -13.54
C LEU A 29 -1.74 19.50 -13.74
N SER A 30 -0.96 19.42 -12.68
CA SER A 30 0.49 19.67 -12.73
C SER A 30 1.32 18.59 -13.44
N LEU A 31 0.73 17.43 -13.77
CA LEU A 31 1.34 16.36 -14.57
C LEU A 31 0.78 16.28 -15.99
N SER A 32 0.13 17.35 -16.46
CA SER A 32 -0.52 17.38 -17.77
C SER A 32 0.47 17.08 -18.90
N GLY A 33 0.10 16.14 -19.76
CA GLY A 33 0.89 15.70 -20.91
C GLY A 33 2.10 14.84 -20.57
N ARG A 34 2.39 14.60 -19.29
CA ARG A 34 3.51 13.76 -18.87
C ARG A 34 3.17 12.27 -18.99
N ARG A 35 4.10 11.50 -19.55
CA ARG A 35 4.03 10.03 -19.57
C ARG A 35 4.81 9.48 -18.38
N ILE A 36 4.11 8.76 -17.50
CA ILE A 36 4.67 8.28 -16.24
C ILE A 36 4.57 6.77 -16.17
N ALA A 37 5.73 6.11 -16.22
CA ALA A 37 5.83 4.69 -15.97
C ALA A 37 5.73 4.40 -14.46
N PHE A 38 5.20 3.24 -14.11
CA PHE A 38 5.20 2.74 -12.73
C PHE A 38 5.25 1.22 -12.70
N THR A 39 6.04 0.69 -11.78
CA THR A 39 6.34 -0.74 -11.68
C THR A 39 5.43 -1.50 -10.73
N THR A 40 4.49 -0.78 -10.15
CA THR A 40 3.53 -1.25 -9.15
C THR A 40 2.75 -2.47 -9.64
N PRO A 41 2.60 -3.53 -8.82
CA PRO A 41 1.85 -4.71 -9.18
C PRO A 41 0.37 -4.39 -9.49
N PRO A 42 -0.31 -5.20 -10.34
CA PRO A 42 -1.63 -4.89 -10.88
C PRO A 42 -2.70 -4.57 -9.83
N ASN A 43 -2.69 -5.27 -8.69
CA ASN A 43 -3.64 -5.06 -7.59
C ASN A 43 -3.49 -3.68 -6.90
N TYR A 44 -2.29 -3.09 -6.93
CA TYR A 44 -2.04 -1.72 -6.45
C TYR A 44 -2.14 -0.68 -7.58
N ALA A 45 -1.84 -1.06 -8.81
CA ALA A 45 -1.95 -0.21 -10.01
C ALA A 45 -3.37 0.37 -10.19
N THR A 46 -4.41 -0.39 -9.81
CA THR A 46 -5.81 0.06 -9.81
C THR A 46 -6.05 1.30 -8.95
N ARG A 47 -5.17 1.60 -7.98
CA ARG A 47 -5.23 2.79 -7.13
C ARG A 47 -4.39 3.94 -7.71
N LEU A 48 -3.24 3.64 -8.31
CA LEU A 48 -2.31 4.65 -8.85
C LEU A 48 -2.77 5.21 -10.19
N THR A 49 -3.25 4.36 -11.08
CA THR A 49 -3.70 4.76 -12.44
C THR A 49 -4.76 5.86 -12.42
N PRO A 50 -5.85 5.78 -11.64
CA PRO A 50 -6.84 6.86 -11.56
C PRO A 50 -6.26 8.18 -11.04
N LEU A 51 -5.33 8.13 -10.09
CA LEU A 51 -4.69 9.33 -9.55
C LEU A 51 -3.80 10.03 -10.59
N LEU A 52 -3.11 9.27 -11.45
CA LEU A 52 -2.36 9.82 -12.58
C LEU A 52 -3.29 10.48 -13.61
N HIS A 53 -4.40 9.81 -13.98
CA HIS A 53 -5.40 10.41 -14.87
C HIS A 53 -6.03 11.67 -14.31
N LEU A 54 -6.32 11.73 -13.00
CA LEU A 54 -6.85 12.94 -12.35
C LEU A 54 -5.88 14.12 -12.45
N ARG A 55 -4.57 13.87 -12.57
CA ARG A 55 -3.52 14.88 -12.78
C ARG A 55 -3.20 15.11 -14.26
N ALA A 56 -4.03 14.58 -15.17
CA ALA A 56 -3.89 14.65 -16.63
C ALA A 56 -2.56 14.05 -17.16
N ALA A 57 -1.95 13.12 -16.42
CA ALA A 57 -0.81 12.32 -16.89
C ALA A 57 -1.27 11.14 -17.75
N THR A 58 -0.37 10.64 -18.58
CA THR A 58 -0.52 9.37 -19.30
C THR A 58 0.18 8.26 -18.51
N PRO A 59 -0.55 7.37 -17.80
CA PRO A 59 0.05 6.29 -17.06
C PRO A 59 0.56 5.18 -17.97
N LEU A 60 1.75 4.65 -17.68
CA LEU A 60 2.36 3.51 -18.35
C LEU A 60 2.63 2.40 -17.32
N PRO A 61 1.76 1.40 -17.17
CA PRO A 61 1.98 0.28 -16.28
C PRO A 61 3.13 -0.62 -16.79
N VAL A 62 4.11 -0.88 -15.93
CA VAL A 62 5.25 -1.78 -16.17
C VAL A 62 5.37 -2.72 -14.96
N PRO A 63 4.39 -3.60 -14.70
CA PRO A 63 4.40 -4.43 -13.52
C PRO A 63 5.57 -5.43 -13.57
N THR A 64 6.46 -5.35 -12.58
CA THR A 64 7.67 -6.19 -12.51
C THR A 64 7.56 -7.31 -11.50
N ILE A 65 6.57 -7.21 -10.62
CA ILE A 65 6.25 -8.22 -9.62
C ILE A 65 4.75 -8.48 -9.57
N SER A 66 4.36 -9.67 -9.11
CA SER A 66 3.01 -9.99 -8.67
C SER A 66 2.99 -10.14 -7.15
N VAL A 67 1.89 -9.69 -6.52
CA VAL A 67 1.73 -9.73 -5.05
C VAL A 67 0.36 -10.31 -4.74
N ASN A 68 0.32 -11.61 -4.43
CA ASN A 68 -0.94 -12.34 -4.22
C ASN A 68 -0.77 -13.45 -3.18
N PRO A 69 -1.81 -13.80 -2.42
CA PRO A 69 -1.80 -15.04 -1.64
C PRO A 69 -1.78 -16.25 -2.58
N SER A 70 -1.08 -17.31 -2.16
CA SER A 70 -1.04 -18.60 -2.84
C SER A 70 -1.67 -19.69 -1.96
N SER A 71 -1.89 -20.86 -2.54
CA SER A 71 -2.40 -22.00 -1.78
C SER A 71 -1.48 -22.37 -0.62
N SER A 72 -0.15 -22.26 -0.80
CA SER A 72 0.84 -22.57 0.25
C SER A 72 0.79 -21.54 1.38
N THR A 73 0.77 -20.23 1.07
CA THR A 73 0.71 -19.17 2.07
C THR A 73 -0.62 -19.18 2.84
N LEU A 74 -1.74 -19.42 2.16
CA LEU A 74 -3.04 -19.58 2.82
C LEU A 74 -3.06 -20.83 3.73
N SER A 75 -2.45 -21.94 3.31
CA SER A 75 -2.31 -23.15 4.14
C SER A 75 -1.49 -22.88 5.40
N SER A 76 -0.38 -22.14 5.28
CA SER A 76 0.46 -21.74 6.41
C SER A 76 -0.33 -20.90 7.42
N LEU A 77 -1.08 -19.90 6.96
CA LEU A 77 -1.97 -19.10 7.81
C LEU A 77 -3.03 -19.96 8.50
N ARG A 78 -3.74 -20.80 7.76
CA ARG A 78 -4.80 -21.68 8.30
C ARG A 78 -4.27 -22.65 9.34
N SER A 79 -3.05 -23.18 9.18
CA SER A 79 -2.45 -24.09 10.14
C SER A 79 -2.25 -23.45 11.52
N LEU A 80 -2.01 -22.15 11.56
CA LEU A 80 -1.91 -21.37 12.80
C LEU A 80 -3.29 -21.04 13.37
N ILE A 81 -4.24 -20.67 12.51
CA ILE A 81 -5.57 -20.25 12.91
C ILE A 81 -6.38 -21.44 13.47
N ASN A 82 -6.38 -22.58 12.77
CA ASN A 82 -7.22 -23.75 13.09
C ASN A 82 -6.89 -24.44 14.42
N LYS A 83 -5.72 -24.20 14.96
CA LYS A 83 -5.28 -24.83 16.21
C LYS A 83 -5.65 -24.04 17.47
N GLY A 84 -6.44 -22.96 17.33
CA GLY A 84 -6.65 -22.00 18.43
C GLY A 84 -5.35 -21.34 18.89
N ALA A 85 -4.33 -21.39 18.03
CA ALA A 85 -2.98 -20.98 18.39
C ALA A 85 -2.84 -19.46 18.55
N LEU A 86 -3.82 -18.66 18.10
CA LEU A 86 -3.78 -17.20 18.26
C LEU A 86 -3.82 -16.77 19.72
N ASP A 87 -4.43 -17.53 20.63
CA ASP A 87 -4.38 -17.25 22.06
C ASP A 87 -2.98 -17.37 22.66
N SER A 88 -2.04 -18.02 21.98
CA SER A 88 -0.64 -18.04 22.37
C SER A 88 0.13 -16.78 22.01
N PHE A 89 -0.45 -15.88 21.21
CA PHE A 89 0.09 -14.58 20.82
C PHE A 89 -0.59 -13.46 21.59
N SER A 90 0.14 -12.39 21.82
CA SER A 90 -0.39 -11.15 22.39
C SER A 90 -0.66 -10.09 21.32
N ALA A 91 -0.10 -10.26 20.11
CA ALA A 91 -0.26 -9.32 19.04
C ALA A 91 -0.18 -9.98 17.65
N LEU A 92 -0.78 -9.29 16.67
CA LEU A 92 -0.71 -9.54 15.24
C LEU A 92 -0.26 -8.24 14.57
N ALA A 93 0.85 -8.26 13.82
CA ALA A 93 1.47 -7.07 13.27
C ALA A 93 1.55 -7.14 11.73
N PHE A 94 0.82 -6.28 11.05
CA PHE A 94 0.76 -6.19 9.61
C PHE A 94 1.59 -5.02 9.07
N THR A 95 2.54 -5.32 8.19
CA THR A 95 3.35 -4.31 7.49
C THR A 95 2.83 -3.99 6.09
N SER A 96 1.71 -4.59 5.67
CA SER A 96 1.11 -4.36 4.36
C SER A 96 -0.39 -4.69 4.34
N ARG A 97 -1.11 -4.01 3.45
CA ARG A 97 -2.52 -4.29 3.16
C ARG A 97 -2.74 -5.71 2.64
N THR A 98 -1.82 -6.22 1.80
CA THR A 98 -1.91 -7.59 1.29
C THR A 98 -1.83 -8.61 2.42
N GLY A 99 -0.99 -8.39 3.42
CA GLY A 99 -0.94 -9.24 4.62
C GLY A 99 -2.28 -9.31 5.35
N ILE A 100 -2.94 -8.16 5.53
CA ILE A 100 -4.27 -8.07 6.14
C ILE A 100 -5.29 -8.86 5.30
N SER A 101 -5.35 -8.60 4.00
CA SER A 101 -6.31 -9.24 3.09
C SER A 101 -6.11 -10.75 3.00
N SER A 102 -4.85 -11.22 2.96
CA SER A 102 -4.52 -12.64 2.93
C SER A 102 -4.92 -13.36 4.23
N PHE A 103 -4.69 -12.69 5.37
CA PHE A 103 -5.08 -13.23 6.67
C PHE A 103 -6.60 -13.30 6.81
N SER A 104 -7.32 -12.26 6.38
CA SER A 104 -8.79 -12.23 6.31
C SER A 104 -9.34 -13.35 5.42
N LEU A 105 -8.74 -13.54 4.25
CA LEU A 105 -9.10 -14.62 3.32
C LEU A 105 -8.88 -16.01 3.93
N ALA A 106 -7.77 -16.22 4.63
CA ALA A 106 -7.49 -17.47 5.30
C ALA A 106 -8.53 -17.78 6.40
N LEU A 107 -8.97 -16.76 7.15
CA LEU A 107 -10.03 -16.86 8.15
C LEU A 107 -11.39 -17.19 7.52
N SER A 108 -11.79 -16.47 6.49
CA SER A 108 -13.13 -16.62 5.87
C SER A 108 -13.31 -17.96 5.17
N GLN A 109 -12.24 -18.54 4.63
CA GLN A 109 -12.28 -19.82 3.90
C GLN A 109 -12.15 -21.05 4.81
N SER A 110 -11.92 -20.88 6.10
CA SER A 110 -11.78 -22.01 7.03
C SER A 110 -13.07 -22.17 7.82
N PRO A 111 -13.77 -23.32 7.71
CA PRO A 111 -14.80 -23.66 8.68
C PRO A 111 -14.09 -23.90 10.02
N LEU A 112 -14.01 -22.88 10.85
CA LEU A 112 -13.37 -22.98 12.14
C LEU A 112 -14.29 -23.69 13.12
N PRO A 113 -13.85 -24.76 13.77
CA PRO A 113 -14.62 -25.41 14.83
C PRO A 113 -14.76 -24.51 16.07
N SER A 114 -13.91 -23.50 16.21
CA SER A 114 -13.91 -22.50 17.28
C SER A 114 -13.34 -21.17 16.75
N PRO A 115 -13.71 -20.03 17.38
CA PRO A 115 -13.13 -18.73 17.05
C PRO A 115 -11.60 -18.74 17.18
N PRO A 116 -10.87 -17.93 16.36
CA PRO A 116 -9.41 -17.83 16.42
C PRO A 116 -8.88 -17.38 17.78
N LEU A 117 -9.64 -16.52 18.48
CA LEU A 117 -9.38 -16.06 19.83
C LEU A 117 -10.51 -16.46 20.76
N SER A 118 -10.20 -16.91 21.96
CA SER A 118 -11.18 -17.15 23.02
C SER A 118 -11.87 -15.85 23.44
N SER A 119 -13.05 -15.94 24.05
CA SER A 119 -13.80 -14.77 24.54
C SER A 119 -13.20 -14.14 25.80
N SER A 120 -12.30 -14.84 26.49
CA SER A 120 -11.63 -14.42 27.71
C SER A 120 -10.10 -14.35 27.51
N GLY A 121 -9.42 -13.60 28.36
CA GLY A 121 -7.97 -13.46 28.35
C GLY A 121 -7.52 -12.01 28.19
N GLU A 122 -6.21 -11.82 28.11
CA GLU A 122 -5.57 -10.51 27.92
C GLU A 122 -5.97 -9.86 26.59
N PRO A 123 -5.95 -8.51 26.51
CA PRO A 123 -6.19 -7.81 25.27
C PRO A 123 -5.24 -8.27 24.14
N PHE A 124 -5.81 -8.57 22.99
CA PHE A 124 -5.08 -8.94 21.78
C PHE A 124 -4.88 -7.72 20.89
N ILE A 125 -3.64 -7.39 20.55
CA ILE A 125 -3.31 -6.20 19.77
C ILE A 125 -3.24 -6.57 18.28
N VAL A 126 -3.91 -5.79 17.44
CA VAL A 126 -3.74 -5.83 15.98
C VAL A 126 -3.11 -4.52 15.54
N ALA A 127 -1.87 -4.58 15.08
CA ALA A 127 -1.14 -3.41 14.60
C ALA A 127 -1.07 -3.40 13.07
N ALA A 128 -1.32 -2.25 12.44
CA ALA A 128 -1.26 -2.07 10.99
C ALA A 128 -0.81 -0.66 10.60
N LEU A 129 -0.25 -0.51 9.40
CA LEU A 129 0.34 0.75 8.93
C LEU A 129 -0.71 1.70 8.32
N GLY A 130 -0.75 2.94 8.79
CA GLY A 130 -1.45 4.06 8.15
C GLY A 130 -2.83 3.70 7.59
N THR A 131 -3.08 4.05 6.34
CA THR A 131 -4.35 3.74 5.64
C THR A 131 -4.54 2.26 5.33
N ASP A 132 -3.51 1.41 5.46
CA ASP A 132 -3.67 -0.03 5.33
C ASP A 132 -4.52 -0.61 6.47
N ALA A 133 -4.54 0.06 7.63
CA ALA A 133 -5.40 -0.30 8.75
C ALA A 133 -6.91 -0.30 8.40
N ASP A 134 -7.33 0.49 7.41
CA ASP A 134 -8.72 0.49 6.94
C ASP A 134 -9.17 -0.89 6.45
N ALA A 135 -8.22 -1.70 5.93
CA ALA A 135 -8.50 -3.05 5.50
C ALA A 135 -8.91 -4.00 6.63
N LEU A 136 -8.57 -3.68 7.89
CA LEU A 136 -9.01 -4.45 9.07
C LEU A 136 -10.54 -4.43 9.25
N HIS A 137 -11.17 -3.34 8.80
CA HIS A 137 -12.61 -3.11 8.90
C HIS A 137 -13.37 -3.45 7.60
N GLN A 138 -12.64 -3.80 6.51
CA GLN A 138 -13.24 -4.14 5.22
C GLN A 138 -13.73 -5.59 5.17
N GLY A 139 -14.79 -5.80 4.38
CA GLY A 139 -15.44 -7.10 4.23
C GLY A 139 -16.60 -7.30 5.20
N ASP A 140 -17.47 -8.25 4.88
CA ASP A 140 -18.55 -8.68 5.74
C ASP A 140 -18.58 -10.22 5.79
N PRO A 141 -18.12 -10.81 6.93
CA PRO A 141 -17.59 -10.17 8.13
C PRO A 141 -16.17 -9.59 7.95
N SER A 142 -15.84 -8.52 8.69
CA SER A 142 -14.50 -7.92 8.71
C SER A 142 -13.48 -8.78 9.46
N LEU A 143 -12.17 -8.55 9.22
CA LEU A 143 -11.11 -9.28 9.93
C LEU A 143 -11.30 -9.19 11.46
N LEU A 144 -11.58 -8.00 11.98
CA LEU A 144 -11.71 -7.79 13.42
C LEU A 144 -12.90 -8.54 14.01
N SER A 145 -14.03 -8.61 13.29
CA SER A 145 -15.20 -9.38 13.74
C SER A 145 -14.96 -10.89 13.69
N LEU A 146 -14.13 -11.37 12.76
CA LEU A 146 -13.77 -12.78 12.66
C LEU A 146 -12.82 -13.24 13.77
N LEU A 147 -11.93 -12.35 14.27
CA LEU A 147 -10.91 -12.73 15.25
C LEU A 147 -11.51 -13.15 16.58
N CYS A 148 -12.46 -12.39 17.12
CA CYS A 148 -13.11 -12.68 18.41
C CYS A 148 -14.59 -12.30 18.38
N PRO A 149 -15.46 -13.08 17.71
CA PRO A 149 -16.87 -12.75 17.56
C PRO A 149 -17.63 -12.63 18.88
N ALA A 150 -17.27 -13.46 19.86
CA ALA A 150 -17.92 -13.50 21.17
C ALA A 150 -17.52 -12.34 22.10
N ASN A 151 -16.35 -11.72 21.88
CA ASN A 151 -15.86 -10.57 22.64
C ASN A 151 -14.99 -9.64 21.78
N PRO A 152 -15.60 -8.82 20.90
CA PRO A 152 -14.85 -7.90 20.03
C PRO A 152 -13.99 -6.89 20.82
N SER A 153 -14.37 -6.54 22.06
CA SER A 153 -13.61 -5.58 22.89
C SER A 153 -12.24 -6.13 23.36
N ARG A 154 -12.01 -7.44 23.24
CA ARG A 154 -10.70 -8.05 23.48
C ARG A 154 -9.67 -7.63 22.41
N VAL A 155 -10.11 -7.32 21.18
CA VAL A 155 -9.22 -6.93 20.07
C VAL A 155 -9.02 -5.42 20.09
N ARG A 156 -7.76 -4.98 20.18
CA ARG A 156 -7.38 -3.56 20.18
C ARG A 156 -6.54 -3.24 18.96
N VAL A 157 -7.01 -2.33 18.13
CA VAL A 157 -6.26 -1.86 16.95
C VAL A 157 -5.26 -0.78 17.36
N ARG A 158 -4.04 -0.88 16.82
CA ARG A 158 -2.99 0.15 16.91
C ARG A 158 -2.52 0.55 15.53
N VAL A 159 -2.62 1.83 15.24
CA VAL A 159 -2.07 2.44 14.02
C VAL A 159 -0.96 3.40 14.46
N PRO A 160 0.29 3.20 14.00
CA PRO A 160 1.39 4.08 14.38
C PRO A 160 1.22 5.47 13.73
N GLU A 161 1.73 6.51 14.41
CA GLU A 161 1.76 7.89 13.88
C GLU A 161 2.56 7.99 12.57
N VAL A 162 3.64 7.21 12.47
CA VAL A 162 4.47 7.14 11.27
C VAL A 162 4.27 5.77 10.63
N ALA A 163 3.78 5.76 9.38
CA ALA A 163 3.40 4.56 8.64
C ALA A 163 4.62 3.79 8.09
N ILE A 164 5.53 3.39 8.97
CA ILE A 164 6.70 2.54 8.68
C ILE A 164 6.78 1.37 9.67
N PRO A 165 7.46 0.26 9.35
CA PRO A 165 7.59 -0.90 10.24
C PRO A 165 8.13 -0.56 11.63
N ALA A 166 9.14 0.31 11.74
CA ALA A 166 9.65 0.79 13.02
C ALA A 166 8.58 1.54 13.86
N GLY A 167 7.62 2.19 13.20
CA GLY A 167 6.47 2.79 13.87
C GLY A 167 5.56 1.74 14.54
N ILE A 168 5.36 0.58 13.90
CA ILE A 168 4.63 -0.55 14.52
C ILE A 168 5.35 -1.00 15.78
N VAL A 169 6.67 -1.22 15.73
CA VAL A 169 7.47 -1.64 16.88
C VAL A 169 7.30 -0.65 18.03
N LYS A 170 7.46 0.66 17.76
CA LYS A 170 7.26 1.72 18.74
C LYS A 170 5.83 1.69 19.33
N SER A 171 4.81 1.49 18.50
CA SER A 171 3.41 1.46 18.94
C SER A 171 3.07 0.24 19.78
N LEU A 172 3.71 -0.90 19.52
CA LEU A 172 3.56 -2.12 20.32
C LEU A 172 4.24 -1.98 21.69
N GLY A 173 5.34 -1.22 21.78
CA GLY A 173 6.13 -1.06 22.98
C GLY A 173 6.92 -2.35 23.34
N TYR A 174 7.34 -2.47 24.59
CA TYR A 174 8.13 -3.63 25.05
C TYR A 174 7.30 -4.92 25.10
N GLY A 175 7.88 -6.00 24.56
CA GLY A 175 7.25 -7.31 24.46
C GLY A 175 7.26 -8.13 25.73
N PHE A 176 8.30 -8.01 26.57
CA PHE A 176 8.50 -8.81 27.78
C PHE A 176 8.38 -10.33 27.53
N GLY A 177 8.93 -10.82 26.42
CA GLY A 177 8.87 -12.22 26.03
C GLY A 177 7.53 -12.68 25.44
N ARG A 178 6.55 -11.77 25.27
CA ARG A 178 5.27 -12.08 24.62
C ARG A 178 5.48 -12.32 23.12
N LYS A 179 4.62 -13.16 22.53
CA LYS A 179 4.69 -13.49 21.10
C LYS A 179 3.89 -12.50 20.26
N VAL A 180 4.47 -12.11 19.11
CA VAL A 180 3.79 -11.34 18.07
C VAL A 180 3.82 -12.13 16.76
N LEU A 181 2.65 -12.34 16.14
CA LEU A 181 2.54 -12.96 14.82
C LEU A 181 2.73 -11.91 13.75
N CYS A 182 3.62 -12.18 12.79
CA CYS A 182 4.00 -11.27 11.71
C CYS A 182 3.69 -11.92 10.35
N PRO A 183 2.51 -11.66 9.76
CA PRO A 183 2.21 -12.04 8.38
C PRO A 183 3.04 -11.20 7.41
N VAL A 184 3.98 -11.86 6.72
CA VAL A 184 4.96 -11.21 5.84
C VAL A 184 4.94 -11.86 4.46
N PRO A 185 5.57 -11.23 3.42
CA PRO A 185 5.71 -11.85 2.11
C PRO A 185 6.62 -13.09 2.15
N ASP A 186 6.33 -14.03 1.26
CA ASP A 186 7.26 -15.01 0.74
C ASP A 186 7.80 -14.51 -0.59
N VAL A 187 9.12 -14.30 -0.68
CA VAL A 187 9.75 -13.65 -1.85
C VAL A 187 10.29 -14.71 -2.80
N ILE A 188 9.78 -14.69 -4.05
CA ILE A 188 10.10 -15.71 -5.06
C ILE A 188 10.78 -15.08 -6.27
N GLY A 189 11.99 -15.57 -6.56
CA GLY A 189 12.78 -15.13 -7.71
C GLY A 189 13.40 -13.74 -7.58
N LEU A 190 13.38 -13.15 -6.38
CA LEU A 190 13.99 -11.88 -6.00
C LEU A 190 14.71 -12.04 -4.67
N ASN A 191 15.53 -11.06 -4.29
CA ASN A 191 16.10 -11.01 -2.95
C ASN A 191 15.06 -10.49 -1.95
N GLU A 192 15.06 -11.05 -0.76
CA GLU A 192 14.18 -10.51 0.30
C GLU A 192 14.69 -9.11 0.70
N PRO A 193 13.83 -8.07 0.61
CA PRO A 193 14.23 -6.74 1.04
C PRO A 193 14.50 -6.70 2.55
N ASP A 194 15.56 -6.00 2.98
CA ASP A 194 15.96 -5.87 4.39
C ASP A 194 14.85 -5.37 5.34
N VAL A 195 13.78 -4.81 4.79
CA VAL A 195 12.68 -4.26 5.59
C VAL A 195 12.01 -5.33 6.46
N VAL A 196 11.88 -6.57 5.96
CA VAL A 196 11.25 -7.67 6.72
C VAL A 196 12.18 -8.20 7.80
N PRO A 197 13.42 -8.65 7.49
CA PRO A 197 14.36 -9.07 8.54
C PRO A 197 14.61 -8.00 9.59
N ARG A 198 14.75 -6.74 9.19
CA ARG A 198 14.93 -5.62 10.12
C ARG A 198 13.73 -5.44 11.04
N PHE A 199 12.51 -5.49 10.50
CA PHE A 199 11.29 -5.38 11.30
C PHE A 199 11.19 -6.47 12.37
N LEU A 200 11.50 -7.73 12.00
CA LEU A 200 11.50 -8.83 12.94
C LEU A 200 12.59 -8.66 14.01
N GLY A 201 13.80 -8.27 13.62
CA GLY A 201 14.89 -7.96 14.56
C GLY A 201 14.58 -6.80 15.49
N ASP A 202 13.94 -5.72 15.00
CA ASP A 202 13.51 -4.60 15.83
C ASP A 202 12.46 -5.01 16.88
N LEU A 203 11.54 -5.95 16.54
CA LEU A 203 10.61 -6.54 17.49
C LEU A 203 11.34 -7.36 18.56
N GLU A 204 12.31 -8.17 18.16
CA GLU A 204 13.13 -8.96 19.09
C GLU A 204 13.95 -8.07 20.03
N LEU A 205 14.55 -6.99 19.53
CA LEU A 205 15.24 -5.99 20.34
C LEU A 205 14.29 -5.28 21.33
N ALA A 206 13.01 -5.12 20.95
CA ALA A 206 11.97 -4.63 21.84
C ALA A 206 11.41 -5.70 22.79
N GLY A 207 12.04 -6.88 22.89
CA GLY A 207 11.67 -7.97 23.79
C GLY A 207 10.45 -8.78 23.39
N TRP A 208 10.04 -8.73 22.11
CA TRP A 208 9.01 -9.59 21.56
C TRP A 208 9.63 -10.90 21.04
N VAL A 209 8.85 -11.98 21.06
CA VAL A 209 9.13 -13.20 20.29
C VAL A 209 8.41 -13.05 18.95
N ALA A 210 9.12 -12.58 17.92
CA ALA A 210 8.57 -12.36 16.59
C ALA A 210 8.41 -13.70 15.85
N VAL A 211 7.17 -14.04 15.48
CA VAL A 211 6.86 -15.26 14.75
C VAL A 211 6.46 -14.90 13.33
N ARG A 212 7.37 -15.17 12.39
CA ARG A 212 7.14 -14.98 10.95
C ARG A 212 6.15 -16.04 10.44
N VAL A 213 5.19 -15.61 9.59
CA VAL A 213 4.35 -16.49 8.79
C VAL A 213 4.23 -15.96 7.36
N PRO A 214 4.51 -16.78 6.32
CA PRO A 214 4.24 -16.42 4.94
C PRO A 214 2.74 -16.20 4.74
N ALA A 215 2.34 -14.99 4.34
CA ALA A 215 0.94 -14.64 4.15
C ALA A 215 0.56 -14.45 2.67
N TYR A 216 1.51 -14.06 1.84
CA TYR A 216 1.35 -13.85 0.41
C TYR A 216 2.70 -13.98 -0.29
N GLU A 217 2.69 -14.23 -1.58
CA GLU A 217 3.89 -14.26 -2.40
C GLU A 217 4.15 -12.88 -3.02
N THR A 218 5.43 -12.44 -2.99
CA THR A 218 5.95 -11.38 -3.83
C THR A 218 6.86 -12.06 -4.86
N LYS A 219 6.36 -12.16 -6.10
CA LYS A 219 7.01 -12.95 -7.14
C LYS A 219 7.41 -12.09 -8.33
N TRP A 220 8.64 -12.26 -8.82
CA TRP A 220 9.04 -11.72 -10.10
C TRP A 220 8.17 -12.27 -11.23
N VAL A 221 7.67 -11.38 -12.12
CA VAL A 221 6.77 -11.81 -13.22
C VAL A 221 7.50 -12.34 -14.45
N GLY A 222 8.83 -12.32 -14.43
CA GLY A 222 9.64 -12.86 -15.53
C GLY A 222 10.25 -11.78 -16.43
N PRO A 223 11.02 -12.21 -17.46
CA PRO A 223 11.83 -11.31 -18.29
C PRO A 223 11.01 -10.29 -19.09
N HIS A 224 9.83 -10.67 -19.54
CA HIS A 224 8.95 -9.81 -20.37
C HIS A 224 8.38 -8.57 -19.64
N CYS A 225 8.65 -8.42 -18.34
CA CYS A 225 8.20 -7.23 -17.62
C CYS A 225 8.86 -5.93 -18.12
N ALA A 226 10.02 -6.02 -18.78
CA ALA A 226 10.73 -4.88 -19.32
C ALA A 226 10.33 -4.52 -20.77
N ASP A 227 9.61 -5.40 -21.47
CA ASP A 227 9.30 -5.23 -22.91
C ASP A 227 8.60 -3.90 -23.17
N VAL A 228 7.66 -3.50 -22.31
CA VAL A 228 6.94 -2.23 -22.41
C VAL A 228 7.89 -1.02 -22.45
N LEU A 229 9.00 -1.04 -21.68
CA LEU A 229 9.99 0.03 -21.72
C LEU A 229 10.93 -0.09 -22.93
N VAL A 230 11.31 -1.31 -23.29
CA VAL A 230 12.21 -1.55 -24.42
C VAL A 230 11.57 -1.16 -25.75
N GLU A 231 10.28 -1.45 -25.91
CA GLU A 231 9.49 -1.19 -27.11
C GLU A 231 8.85 0.21 -27.12
N LEU A 232 8.92 0.95 -26.01
CA LEU A 232 8.28 2.26 -25.88
C LEU A 232 8.80 3.26 -26.90
N ASP A 233 7.93 3.74 -27.76
CA ASP A 233 8.22 4.88 -28.65
C ASP A 233 7.91 6.21 -27.97
N GLY A 234 8.80 7.19 -28.20
CA GLY A 234 8.68 8.56 -27.70
C GLY A 234 9.23 8.77 -26.31
N GLU A 235 8.79 9.86 -25.68
CA GLU A 235 9.33 10.33 -24.40
C GLU A 235 8.73 9.58 -23.22
N LEU A 236 9.56 9.44 -22.17
CA LEU A 236 9.18 9.00 -20.83
C LEU A 236 9.63 10.06 -19.83
N ASP A 237 8.69 10.70 -19.18
CA ASP A 237 8.98 11.83 -18.27
C ASP A 237 9.38 11.37 -16.87
N ALA A 238 8.77 10.29 -16.38
CA ALA A 238 9.11 9.74 -15.07
C ALA A 238 8.88 8.23 -14.96
N ILE A 239 9.58 7.62 -14.00
CA ILE A 239 9.29 6.28 -13.52
C ILE A 239 9.09 6.30 -12.00
N VAL A 240 8.03 5.67 -11.53
CA VAL A 240 7.66 5.59 -10.10
C VAL A 240 7.87 4.18 -9.59
N PHE A 241 8.65 4.05 -8.52
CA PHE A 241 8.85 2.83 -7.77
C PHE A 241 8.11 2.90 -6.44
N THR A 242 7.35 1.86 -6.11
CA THR A 242 6.62 1.80 -4.83
C THR A 242 7.23 0.81 -3.84
N SER A 243 8.13 -0.06 -4.31
CA SER A 243 8.90 -0.96 -3.44
C SER A 243 10.28 -1.30 -4.04
N THR A 244 11.21 -1.79 -3.20
CA THR A 244 12.54 -2.26 -3.63
C THR A 244 12.44 -3.49 -4.55
N ALA A 245 11.50 -4.39 -4.27
CA ALA A 245 11.29 -5.60 -5.07
C ALA A 245 10.90 -5.28 -6.53
N GLU A 246 10.15 -4.19 -6.74
CA GLU A 246 9.79 -3.71 -8.08
C GLU A 246 11.02 -3.27 -8.88
N VAL A 247 11.95 -2.56 -8.23
CA VAL A 247 13.20 -2.12 -8.85
C VAL A 247 14.06 -3.31 -9.25
N GLU A 248 14.24 -4.26 -8.32
CA GLU A 248 15.01 -5.48 -8.60
C GLU A 248 14.36 -6.27 -9.74
N GLY A 249 13.03 -6.41 -9.73
CA GLY A 249 12.29 -7.08 -10.80
C GLY A 249 12.49 -6.41 -12.17
N LEU A 250 12.50 -5.06 -12.21
CA LEU A 250 12.76 -4.32 -13.43
C LEU A 250 14.21 -4.56 -13.93
N LEU A 251 15.20 -4.44 -13.05
CA LEU A 251 16.61 -4.63 -13.42
C LEU A 251 16.86 -6.05 -13.96
N LYS A 252 16.27 -7.07 -13.33
CA LYS A 252 16.31 -8.45 -13.84
C LYS A 252 15.63 -8.59 -15.20
N GLY A 253 14.48 -7.93 -15.40
CA GLY A 253 13.78 -7.94 -16.69
C GLY A 253 14.60 -7.27 -17.79
N LEU A 254 15.21 -6.13 -17.51
CA LEU A 254 16.10 -5.43 -18.44
C LEU A 254 17.31 -6.30 -18.82
N ASP A 255 17.98 -6.88 -17.84
CA ASP A 255 19.14 -7.75 -18.07
C ASP A 255 18.77 -8.96 -18.95
N ALA A 256 17.64 -9.59 -18.68
CA ALA A 256 17.15 -10.75 -19.44
C ALA A 256 16.89 -10.45 -20.93
N VAL A 257 16.59 -9.21 -21.29
CA VAL A 257 16.40 -8.77 -22.68
C VAL A 257 17.60 -8.02 -23.25
N GLY A 258 18.77 -8.12 -22.59
CA GLY A 258 20.02 -7.49 -23.02
C GLY A 258 20.06 -5.96 -22.85
N TRP A 259 19.22 -5.43 -21.97
CA TRP A 259 19.21 -4.04 -21.56
C TRP A 259 19.79 -3.87 -20.15
N ASN A 260 20.08 -2.62 -19.79
CA ASN A 260 20.45 -2.25 -18.42
C ASN A 260 19.92 -0.83 -18.11
N TRP A 261 20.06 -0.42 -16.87
CA TRP A 261 19.59 0.89 -16.44
C TRP A 261 20.27 2.07 -17.14
N GLU A 262 21.54 1.93 -17.49
CA GLU A 262 22.29 2.95 -18.23
C GLU A 262 21.68 3.18 -19.62
N LYS A 263 21.29 2.11 -20.33
CA LYS A 263 20.58 2.22 -21.62
C LYS A 263 19.25 2.91 -21.45
N VAL A 264 18.50 2.64 -20.36
CA VAL A 264 17.25 3.34 -20.05
C VAL A 264 17.49 4.84 -19.85
N LYS A 265 18.46 5.20 -19.02
CA LYS A 265 18.81 6.63 -18.79
C LYS A 265 19.37 7.31 -20.02
N LYS A 266 20.10 6.61 -20.88
CA LYS A 266 20.59 7.15 -22.18
C LYS A 266 19.42 7.43 -23.13
N ARG A 267 18.40 6.57 -23.15
CA ARG A 267 17.21 6.77 -24.00
C ARG A 267 16.36 7.95 -23.51
N TRP A 268 16.22 8.09 -22.19
CA TRP A 268 15.45 9.17 -21.56
C TRP A 268 16.30 9.92 -20.51
N PRO A 269 17.23 10.78 -20.94
CA PRO A 269 18.19 11.39 -20.02
C PRO A 269 17.52 12.34 -19.00
N CYS A 270 16.39 12.93 -19.36
CA CYS A 270 15.61 13.83 -18.49
C CYS A 270 14.54 13.10 -17.65
N MET A 271 14.42 11.77 -17.77
CA MET A 271 13.43 11.00 -17.01
C MET A 271 13.68 11.11 -15.50
N VAL A 272 12.66 11.51 -14.77
CA VAL A 272 12.67 11.62 -13.31
C VAL A 272 12.44 10.25 -12.68
N VAL A 273 13.29 9.85 -11.75
CA VAL A 273 13.14 8.62 -10.94
C VAL A 273 12.51 8.98 -9.62
N ALA A 274 11.29 8.50 -9.38
CA ALA A 274 10.53 8.79 -8.17
C ALA A 274 10.34 7.55 -7.30
N ALA A 275 10.56 7.71 -6.00
CA ALA A 275 10.28 6.68 -5.00
C ALA A 275 9.08 7.08 -4.13
N HIS A 276 8.20 6.12 -3.88
CA HIS A 276 6.99 6.33 -3.07
C HIS A 276 7.29 6.88 -1.66
N GLY A 277 8.39 6.46 -1.05
CA GLY A 277 8.80 6.91 0.27
C GLY A 277 10.26 6.58 0.58
N PRO A 278 10.76 6.98 1.75
CA PRO A 278 12.17 6.89 2.09
C PRO A 278 12.72 5.45 2.17
N VAL A 279 11.88 4.47 2.50
CA VAL A 279 12.26 3.04 2.50
C VAL A 279 12.52 2.55 1.08
N THR A 280 11.64 2.90 0.15
CA THR A 280 11.80 2.60 -1.27
C THR A 280 13.01 3.31 -1.84
N ALA A 281 13.20 4.60 -1.56
CA ALA A 281 14.34 5.38 -2.03
C ALA A 281 15.68 4.72 -1.65
N LYS A 282 15.87 4.38 -0.37
CA LYS A 282 17.05 3.65 0.10
C LYS A 282 17.25 2.30 -0.60
N GLY A 283 16.15 1.62 -0.94
CA GLY A 283 16.20 0.37 -1.69
C GLY A 283 16.67 0.56 -3.14
N VAL A 284 16.15 1.60 -3.80
CA VAL A 284 16.54 2.01 -5.17
C VAL A 284 18.03 2.34 -5.22
N GLU A 285 18.51 3.17 -4.28
CA GLU A 285 19.91 3.59 -4.18
C GLU A 285 20.87 2.41 -3.95
N ARG A 286 20.49 1.45 -3.08
CA ARG A 286 21.29 0.22 -2.86
C ARG A 286 21.40 -0.66 -4.10
N LEU A 287 20.43 -0.59 -5.01
CA LEU A 287 20.48 -1.28 -6.30
C LEU A 287 21.22 -0.46 -7.38
N GLY A 288 21.87 0.65 -7.01
CA GLY A 288 22.73 1.43 -7.89
C GLY A 288 22.00 2.47 -8.75
N LEU A 289 20.73 2.77 -8.45
CA LEU A 289 19.96 3.80 -9.15
C LEU A 289 19.94 5.09 -8.32
N THR A 290 19.89 6.25 -9.01
CA THR A 290 19.69 7.54 -8.35
C THR A 290 18.21 7.87 -8.28
N VAL A 291 17.74 8.36 -7.14
CA VAL A 291 16.37 8.82 -6.92
C VAL A 291 16.35 10.36 -7.00
N ASP A 292 15.52 10.90 -7.89
CA ASP A 292 15.37 12.35 -8.07
C ASP A 292 14.29 12.94 -7.15
N VAL A 293 13.26 12.14 -6.83
CA VAL A 293 12.08 12.57 -6.07
C VAL A 293 11.65 11.50 -5.08
N VAL A 294 11.37 11.90 -3.85
CA VAL A 294 10.83 11.02 -2.79
C VAL A 294 9.50 11.58 -2.29
N GLY A 295 8.49 10.73 -2.22
CA GLY A 295 7.20 11.11 -1.64
C GLY A 295 7.32 11.40 -0.14
N GLU A 296 6.84 12.56 0.28
CA GLU A 296 6.84 12.95 1.69
C GLU A 296 5.70 12.30 2.48
N ARG A 297 4.54 12.12 1.84
CA ARG A 297 3.35 11.46 2.40
C ARG A 297 3.22 10.05 1.83
N PHE A 298 3.92 9.10 2.43
CA PHE A 298 4.01 7.71 1.96
C PHE A 298 2.88 6.80 2.50
N SER A 299 1.87 7.35 3.13
CA SER A 299 0.62 6.64 3.47
C SER A 299 -0.34 6.51 2.27
N SER A 300 -0.12 7.30 1.21
CA SER A 300 -0.88 7.25 -0.04
C SER A 300 0.01 7.57 -1.26
N PHE A 301 -0.44 7.21 -2.46
CA PHE A 301 0.28 7.55 -3.70
C PHE A 301 0.28 9.06 -4.00
N ASP A 302 -0.64 9.83 -3.41
CA ASP A 302 -0.68 11.29 -3.61
C ASP A 302 0.64 11.94 -3.24
N GLY A 303 1.34 11.46 -2.20
CA GLY A 303 2.60 12.03 -1.78
C GLY A 303 3.68 12.02 -2.86
N VAL A 304 3.86 10.90 -3.57
CA VAL A 304 4.84 10.82 -4.65
C VAL A 304 4.39 11.58 -5.90
N LEU A 305 3.08 11.62 -6.17
CA LEU A 305 2.54 12.38 -7.29
C LEU A 305 2.62 13.89 -7.07
N ASP A 306 2.41 14.36 -5.85
CA ASP A 306 2.60 15.78 -5.50
C ASP A 306 4.07 16.19 -5.60
N ALA A 307 4.98 15.34 -5.14
CA ALA A 307 6.41 15.57 -5.25
C ALA A 307 6.89 15.61 -6.72
N LEU A 308 6.37 14.70 -7.58
CA LEU A 308 6.59 14.75 -9.02
C LEU A 308 6.03 16.03 -9.65
N SER A 309 4.83 16.43 -9.25
CA SER A 309 4.19 17.65 -9.74
C SER A 309 5.03 18.89 -9.44
N SER A 310 5.55 18.99 -8.22
CA SER A 310 6.45 20.09 -7.82
C SER A 310 7.73 20.08 -8.65
N ARG A 311 8.34 18.91 -8.87
CA ARG A 311 9.58 18.75 -9.65
C ARG A 311 9.45 19.16 -11.11
N PHE A 312 8.25 19.02 -11.71
CA PHE A 312 8.01 19.43 -13.10
C PHE A 312 7.56 20.88 -13.25
N GLN A 313 7.34 21.61 -12.15
CA GLN A 313 7.03 23.04 -12.14
C GLN A 313 8.29 23.90 -11.99
N ASP A 314 9.36 23.33 -11.43
CA ASP A 314 10.69 23.94 -11.31
C ASP A 314 11.46 23.85 -12.65
#